data_ff38d002b9d2632fc917b0e5f324b9f2
#
_entry.id   ff38d002b9d2632fc917b0e5f324b9f2
#
_cell.length_a   1.000
_cell.length_b   1.000
_cell.length_c   1.000
_cell.angle_alpha   90.00
_cell.angle_beta   90.00
_cell.angle_gamma   90.00
#
_symmetry.space_group_name_H-M   'P 1'
#
loop_
_entity.id
_entity.type
_entity.pdbx_description
1 polymer ?
#
loop_
_entity_poly.entity_id
_entity_poly.type
_entity_poly.pdbx_seq_one_letter_code
_entity_poly.pdbx_strand_id
1 'polypeptide(L)'
;MTAPLLDCKDVVVEYPMKGWRKPPFKALKGVSLDIRPGETVGLVGESGSGKTTLGRAVLGLAPVTGGQVLFDGTDIAHFGRPQRRALSKDIQVVFQDPYTSLNPSLTIEQILVEPLTVQNVAKSEASKRVRELLDQVGLPSNAASRLPREFSGGQRQRIAIARALALRP
;
A
#
# COMPACT_ATOMS: atom_id res chain seq x y z
N MET A 1 -14.63 -20.46 13.47
CA MET A 1 -13.70 -19.93 12.44
C MET A 1 -13.69 -18.42 12.59
N THR A 2 -12.53 -17.78 12.74
CA THR A 2 -12.41 -16.31 12.79
C THR A 2 -12.78 -15.72 11.42
N ALA A 3 -13.52 -14.61 11.42
CA ALA A 3 -13.87 -13.91 10.19
C ALA A 3 -12.60 -13.39 9.46
N PRO A 4 -12.58 -13.33 8.12
CA PRO A 4 -11.47 -12.77 7.38
C PRO A 4 -11.26 -11.29 7.73
N LEU A 5 -9.99 -10.86 7.82
CA LEU A 5 -9.63 -9.45 7.93
C LEU A 5 -9.80 -8.74 6.59
N LEU A 6 -9.35 -9.37 5.51
CA LEU A 6 -9.60 -8.94 4.13
C LEU A 6 -10.35 -10.03 3.40
N ASP A 7 -11.44 -9.67 2.72
CA ASP A 7 -12.27 -10.61 1.97
C ASP A 7 -12.67 -9.98 0.61
N CYS A 8 -12.05 -10.46 -0.44
CA CYS A 8 -12.37 -10.11 -1.82
C CYS A 8 -13.36 -11.13 -2.37
N LYS A 9 -14.54 -10.67 -2.80
CA LYS A 9 -15.61 -11.53 -3.34
C LYS A 9 -15.90 -11.17 -4.78
N ASP A 10 -15.59 -12.08 -5.69
CA ASP A 10 -15.88 -11.97 -7.13
C ASP A 10 -15.46 -10.61 -7.73
N VAL A 11 -14.26 -10.14 -7.34
CA VAL A 11 -13.77 -8.81 -7.71
C VAL A 11 -13.54 -8.72 -9.21
N VAL A 12 -14.20 -7.76 -9.83
CA VAL A 12 -14.06 -7.42 -11.25
C VAL A 12 -13.41 -6.05 -11.37
N VAL A 13 -12.39 -5.95 -12.23
CA VAL A 13 -11.74 -4.67 -12.59
C VAL A 13 -11.74 -4.53 -14.10
N GLU A 14 -12.36 -3.48 -14.58
CA GLU A 14 -12.43 -3.16 -16.01
C GLU A 14 -11.82 -1.78 -16.29
N TYR A 15 -11.05 -1.69 -17.36
CA TYR A 15 -10.50 -0.43 -17.84
C TYR A 15 -11.13 -0.06 -19.17
N PRO A 16 -11.61 1.20 -19.35
CA PRO A 16 -12.15 1.65 -20.61
C PRO A 16 -11.07 1.61 -21.69
N MET A 17 -11.41 1.06 -22.86
CA MET A 17 -10.52 1.05 -24.02
C MET A 17 -10.79 2.29 -24.89
N LYS A 18 -9.71 2.97 -25.30
CA LYS A 18 -9.83 4.08 -26.27
C LYS A 18 -10.30 3.54 -27.65
N GLY A 19 -11.35 4.13 -28.17
CA GLY A 19 -11.92 3.80 -29.51
C GLY A 19 -13.42 3.61 -29.47
N TRP A 20 -14.10 3.91 -30.61
CA TRP A 20 -15.55 3.85 -30.70
C TRP A 20 -16.03 2.40 -30.57
N ARG A 21 -16.94 2.12 -29.58
CA ARG A 21 -17.55 0.80 -29.31
C ARG A 21 -16.59 -0.33 -28.92
N LYS A 22 -15.36 -0.06 -28.44
CA LYS A 22 -14.52 -1.13 -27.94
C LYS A 22 -15.00 -1.57 -26.55
N PRO A 23 -15.19 -2.88 -26.29
CA PRO A 23 -15.54 -3.36 -24.96
C PRO A 23 -14.39 -3.04 -23.98
N PRO A 24 -14.69 -2.82 -22.69
CA PRO A 24 -13.66 -2.57 -21.69
C PRO A 24 -12.73 -3.77 -21.56
N PHE A 25 -11.47 -3.51 -21.25
CA PHE A 25 -10.50 -4.54 -20.94
C PHE A 25 -10.72 -5.04 -19.51
N LYS A 26 -11.09 -6.32 -19.36
CA LYS A 26 -11.28 -6.96 -18.05
C LYS A 26 -9.94 -7.45 -17.51
N ALA A 27 -9.37 -6.70 -16.58
CA ALA A 27 -8.12 -7.05 -15.88
C ALA A 27 -8.34 -8.09 -14.78
N LEU A 28 -9.49 -8.05 -14.09
CA LEU A 28 -9.98 -9.09 -13.19
C LEU A 28 -11.39 -9.53 -13.60
N LYS A 29 -11.64 -10.84 -13.56
CA LYS A 29 -12.87 -11.45 -14.08
C LYS A 29 -13.66 -12.21 -13.01
N GLY A 30 -13.72 -11.66 -11.79
CA GLY A 30 -14.36 -12.33 -10.65
C GLY A 30 -13.32 -13.11 -9.85
N VAL A 31 -12.44 -12.41 -9.14
CA VAL A 31 -11.40 -13.02 -8.30
C VAL A 31 -11.84 -12.96 -6.84
N SER A 32 -11.79 -14.11 -6.16
CA SER A 32 -12.08 -14.21 -4.73
C SER A 32 -10.82 -14.63 -3.98
N LEU A 33 -10.57 -13.99 -2.82
CA LEU A 33 -9.44 -14.25 -1.95
C LEU A 33 -9.79 -13.75 -0.55
N ASP A 34 -9.53 -14.54 0.48
CA ASP A 34 -9.62 -14.09 1.87
C ASP A 34 -8.26 -14.13 2.57
N ILE A 35 -8.07 -13.25 3.55
CA ILE A 35 -6.90 -13.20 4.43
C ILE A 35 -7.40 -13.03 5.85
N ARG A 36 -6.97 -13.90 6.75
CA ARG A 36 -7.33 -13.87 8.16
C ARG A 36 -6.33 -13.08 8.99
N PRO A 37 -6.71 -12.61 10.19
CA PRO A 37 -5.76 -11.98 11.09
C PRO A 37 -4.54 -12.88 11.35
N GLY A 38 -3.32 -12.30 11.20
CA GLY A 38 -2.06 -13.03 11.40
C GLY A 38 -1.66 -13.97 10.27
N GLU A 39 -2.45 -14.05 9.19
CA GLU A 39 -2.15 -14.89 8.04
C GLU A 39 -1.26 -14.17 7.02
N THR A 40 -0.40 -14.94 6.34
CA THR A 40 0.36 -14.49 5.18
C THR A 40 -0.08 -15.28 3.96
N VAL A 41 -0.60 -14.59 2.95
CA VAL A 41 -1.05 -15.19 1.70
C VAL A 41 -0.12 -14.83 0.55
N GLY A 42 0.41 -15.85 -0.14
CA GLY A 42 1.22 -15.70 -1.34
C GLY A 42 0.35 -15.75 -2.60
N LEU A 43 0.35 -14.67 -3.39
CA LEU A 43 -0.34 -14.60 -4.68
C LEU A 43 0.63 -14.90 -5.83
N VAL A 44 0.51 -16.08 -6.44
CA VAL A 44 1.40 -16.57 -7.49
C VAL A 44 0.66 -16.66 -8.83
N GLY A 45 1.39 -16.49 -9.93
CA GLY A 45 0.84 -16.59 -11.29
C GLY A 45 1.74 -15.89 -12.31
N GLU A 46 1.44 -16.05 -13.59
CA GLU A 46 2.19 -15.48 -14.70
C GLU A 46 2.15 -13.94 -14.73
N SER A 47 3.08 -13.32 -15.49
CA SER A 47 3.00 -11.88 -15.75
C SER A 47 1.69 -11.55 -16.48
N GLY A 48 1.00 -10.49 -16.03
CA GLY A 48 -0.29 -10.12 -16.62
C GLY A 48 -1.51 -10.86 -16.07
N SER A 49 -1.35 -11.83 -15.15
CA SER A 49 -2.50 -12.58 -14.56
C SER A 49 -3.39 -11.76 -13.61
N GLY A 50 -3.08 -10.48 -13.37
CA GLY A 50 -3.92 -9.60 -12.54
C GLY A 50 -3.48 -9.44 -11.09
N LYS A 51 -2.39 -10.07 -10.61
CA LYS A 51 -1.91 -9.98 -9.22
C LYS A 51 -1.78 -8.53 -8.71
N THR A 52 -1.06 -7.73 -9.46
CA THR A 52 -0.87 -6.31 -9.15
C THR A 52 -2.18 -5.53 -9.20
N THR A 53 -3.08 -5.91 -10.12
CA THR A 53 -4.40 -5.27 -10.24
C THR A 53 -5.28 -5.57 -9.02
N LEU A 54 -5.23 -6.80 -8.48
CA LEU A 54 -5.95 -7.14 -7.26
C LEU A 54 -5.44 -6.32 -6.07
N GLY A 55 -4.13 -6.25 -5.85
CA GLY A 55 -3.55 -5.40 -4.81
C GLY A 55 -3.94 -3.92 -4.98
N ARG A 56 -3.92 -3.41 -6.21
CA ARG A 56 -4.38 -2.03 -6.50
C ARG A 56 -5.87 -1.83 -6.24
N ALA A 57 -6.72 -2.84 -6.51
CA ALA A 57 -8.15 -2.79 -6.21
C ALA A 57 -8.40 -2.67 -4.70
N VAL A 58 -7.72 -3.48 -3.89
CA VAL A 58 -7.77 -3.39 -2.41
C VAL A 58 -7.36 -1.99 -1.92
N LEU A 59 -6.29 -1.43 -2.49
CA LEU A 59 -5.80 -0.09 -2.13
C LEU A 59 -6.68 1.06 -2.68
N GLY A 60 -7.68 0.76 -3.54
CA GLY A 60 -8.48 1.77 -4.22
C GLY A 60 -7.73 2.52 -5.33
N LEU A 61 -6.66 1.92 -5.85
CA LEU A 61 -5.83 2.43 -6.96
C LEU A 61 -6.25 1.84 -8.32
N ALA A 62 -7.19 0.88 -8.32
CA ALA A 62 -7.85 0.35 -9.51
C ALA A 62 -9.37 0.39 -9.29
N PRO A 63 -10.17 0.67 -10.35
CA PRO A 63 -11.62 0.75 -10.21
C PRO A 63 -12.21 -0.66 -10.05
N VAL A 64 -12.89 -0.91 -8.94
CA VAL A 64 -13.72 -2.12 -8.78
C VAL A 64 -15.04 -1.88 -9.49
N THR A 65 -15.32 -2.68 -10.52
CA THR A 65 -16.55 -2.55 -11.35
C THR A 65 -17.57 -3.63 -11.02
N GLY A 66 -17.21 -4.61 -10.22
CA GLY A 66 -18.10 -5.67 -9.72
C GLY A 66 -17.48 -6.44 -8.57
N GLY A 67 -18.30 -7.14 -7.81
CA GLY A 67 -17.89 -7.83 -6.59
C GLY A 67 -17.71 -6.87 -5.41
N GLN A 68 -17.04 -7.34 -4.36
CA GLN A 68 -16.84 -6.61 -3.11
C GLN A 68 -15.39 -6.76 -2.63
N VAL A 69 -14.90 -5.75 -1.93
CA VAL A 69 -13.65 -5.79 -1.17
C VAL A 69 -13.97 -5.41 0.27
N LEU A 70 -14.06 -6.39 1.14
CA LEU A 70 -14.38 -6.18 2.56
C LEU A 70 -13.08 -6.13 3.37
N PHE A 71 -12.94 -5.11 4.19
CA PHE A 71 -11.90 -5.01 5.21
C PHE A 71 -12.55 -4.88 6.58
N ASP A 72 -12.25 -5.82 7.46
CA ASP A 72 -12.91 -5.95 8.76
C ASP A 72 -14.46 -5.86 8.65
N GLY A 73 -15.02 -6.62 7.68
CA GLY A 73 -16.44 -6.67 7.38
C GLY A 73 -17.03 -5.44 6.66
N THR A 74 -16.26 -4.37 6.46
CA THR A 74 -16.72 -3.15 5.77
C THR A 74 -16.31 -3.16 4.31
N ASP A 75 -17.25 -2.92 3.37
CA ASP A 75 -16.93 -2.82 1.95
C ASP A 75 -16.20 -1.51 1.65
N ILE A 76 -14.93 -1.66 1.24
CA ILE A 76 -14.03 -0.55 0.94
C ILE A 76 -13.87 -0.29 -0.56
N ALA A 77 -14.54 -1.05 -1.44
CA ALA A 77 -14.35 -0.98 -2.89
C ALA A 77 -14.53 0.44 -3.45
N HIS A 78 -15.51 1.17 -2.93
CA HIS A 78 -15.90 2.50 -3.44
C HIS A 78 -15.59 3.64 -2.46
N PHE A 79 -14.68 3.43 -1.51
CA PHE A 79 -14.29 4.49 -0.58
C PHE A 79 -13.73 5.71 -1.30
N GLY A 80 -14.26 6.89 -0.94
CA GLY A 80 -13.74 8.18 -1.38
C GLY A 80 -12.45 8.58 -0.64
N ARG A 81 -11.85 9.71 -1.05
CA ARG A 81 -10.57 10.19 -0.48
C ARG A 81 -10.55 10.28 1.06
N PRO A 82 -11.57 10.82 1.75
CA PRO A 82 -11.55 10.91 3.21
C PRO A 82 -11.53 9.55 3.88
N GLN A 83 -12.34 8.60 3.40
CA GLN A 83 -12.40 7.23 3.93
C GLN A 83 -11.10 6.47 3.66
N ARG A 84 -10.51 6.61 2.45
CA ARG A 84 -9.20 6.03 2.12
C ARG A 84 -8.08 6.60 2.99
N ARG A 85 -8.14 7.90 3.29
CA ARG A 85 -7.19 8.52 4.23
C ARG A 85 -7.30 7.91 5.62
N ALA A 86 -8.51 7.71 6.13
CA ALA A 86 -8.74 7.07 7.42
C ALA A 86 -8.22 5.61 7.40
N LEU A 87 -8.51 4.85 6.34
CA LEU A 87 -8.10 3.46 6.18
C LEU A 87 -6.58 3.29 6.03
N SER A 88 -5.85 4.33 5.60
CA SER A 88 -4.40 4.23 5.38
C SER A 88 -3.59 3.96 6.66
N LYS A 89 -4.17 4.13 7.84
CA LYS A 89 -3.55 3.72 9.11
C LYS A 89 -3.54 2.18 9.29
N ASP A 90 -4.51 1.49 8.69
CA ASP A 90 -4.73 0.06 8.87
C ASP A 90 -4.19 -0.77 7.68
N ILE A 91 -4.18 -0.20 6.45
CA ILE A 91 -3.67 -0.87 5.24
C ILE A 91 -2.53 -0.06 4.65
N GLN A 92 -1.37 -0.68 4.50
CA GLN A 92 -0.19 -0.09 3.91
C GLN A 92 0.36 -0.94 2.76
N VAL A 93 1.19 -0.34 1.92
CA VAL A 93 1.80 -1.00 0.77
C VAL A 93 3.30 -0.76 0.71
N VAL A 94 4.03 -1.81 0.37
CA VAL A 94 5.44 -1.73 -0.05
C VAL A 94 5.48 -2.06 -1.54
N PHE A 95 5.87 -1.09 -2.37
CA PHE A 95 5.97 -1.29 -3.81
C PHE A 95 7.21 -2.12 -4.17
N GLN A 96 7.12 -2.86 -5.27
CA GLN A 96 8.18 -3.75 -5.74
C GLN A 96 9.46 -3.01 -6.14
N ASP A 97 9.33 -1.80 -6.73
CA ASP A 97 10.47 -0.98 -7.13
C ASP A 97 10.85 0.04 -6.06
N PRO A 98 11.98 -0.15 -5.36
CA PRO A 98 12.42 0.79 -4.33
C PRO A 98 12.93 2.12 -4.89
N TYR A 99 13.27 2.19 -6.19
CA TYR A 99 13.80 3.41 -6.81
C TYR A 99 12.71 4.44 -7.05
N THR A 100 11.55 4.01 -7.54
CA THR A 100 10.41 4.89 -7.82
C THR A 100 9.46 5.07 -6.64
N SER A 101 9.61 4.26 -5.60
CA SER A 101 8.73 4.30 -4.42
C SER A 101 9.03 5.45 -3.45
N LEU A 102 10.23 6.03 -3.48
CA LEU A 102 10.67 7.12 -2.62
C LEU A 102 10.85 8.41 -3.44
N ASN A 103 10.32 9.53 -2.93
CA ASN A 103 10.54 10.83 -3.58
C ASN A 103 12.02 11.21 -3.48
N PRO A 104 12.75 11.35 -4.61
CA PRO A 104 14.20 11.57 -4.58
C PRO A 104 14.61 12.98 -4.07
N SER A 105 13.67 13.90 -3.99
CA SER A 105 13.89 15.29 -3.54
C SER A 105 13.67 15.48 -2.04
N LEU A 106 13.17 14.48 -1.34
CA LEU A 106 12.91 14.54 0.10
C LEU A 106 13.97 13.78 0.88
N THR A 107 14.30 14.25 2.08
CA THR A 107 15.13 13.48 3.02
C THR A 107 14.38 12.26 3.53
N ILE A 108 15.11 11.28 4.05
CA ILE A 108 14.50 10.07 4.63
C ILE A 108 13.57 10.43 5.78
N GLU A 109 13.93 11.41 6.63
CA GLU A 109 13.03 11.90 7.68
C GLU A 109 11.71 12.41 7.11
N GLN A 110 11.77 13.26 6.08
CA GLN A 110 10.57 13.81 5.42
C GLN A 110 9.69 12.70 4.85
N ILE A 111 10.28 11.68 4.22
CA ILE A 111 9.56 10.53 3.66
C ILE A 111 8.88 9.71 4.77
N LEU A 112 9.55 9.48 5.89
CA LEU A 112 9.00 8.70 6.99
C LEU A 112 7.98 9.47 7.83
N VAL A 113 8.09 10.79 7.91
CA VAL A 113 7.14 11.67 8.62
C VAL A 113 5.86 11.89 7.82
N GLU A 114 5.90 11.81 6.48
CA GLU A 114 4.75 12.10 5.62
C GLU A 114 3.47 11.35 6.03
N PRO A 115 3.45 10.01 6.19
CA PRO A 115 2.24 9.28 6.61
C PRO A 115 1.75 9.69 8.00
N LEU A 116 2.66 10.02 8.94
CA LEU A 116 2.33 10.48 10.28
C LEU A 116 1.67 11.87 10.24
N THR A 117 2.17 12.77 9.39
CA THR A 117 1.58 14.10 9.19
C THR A 117 0.17 14.00 8.60
N VAL A 118 -0.04 13.10 7.64
CA VAL A 118 -1.36 12.85 7.05
C VAL A 118 -2.38 12.43 8.12
N GLN A 119 -1.95 11.72 9.15
CA GLN A 119 -2.78 11.29 10.29
C GLN A 119 -2.77 12.29 11.47
N ASN A 120 -2.23 13.50 11.29
CA ASN A 120 -2.14 14.57 12.30
C ASN A 120 -1.35 14.18 13.57
N VAL A 121 -0.33 13.31 13.43
CA VAL A 121 0.56 12.98 14.55
C VAL A 121 1.44 14.19 14.88
N ALA A 122 1.61 14.48 16.16
CA ALA A 122 2.42 15.60 16.62
C ALA A 122 3.88 15.48 16.16
N LYS A 123 4.52 16.61 15.78
CA LYS A 123 5.88 16.61 15.21
C LYS A 123 6.92 15.94 16.12
N SER A 124 6.83 16.16 17.43
CA SER A 124 7.74 15.54 18.42
C SER A 124 7.61 14.00 18.43
N GLU A 125 6.38 13.49 18.35
CA GLU A 125 6.10 12.07 18.30
C GLU A 125 6.54 11.47 16.96
N ALA A 126 6.28 12.16 15.85
CA ALA A 126 6.72 11.76 14.53
C ALA A 126 8.25 11.63 14.46
N SER A 127 9.02 12.60 14.98
CA SER A 127 10.48 12.52 15.01
C SER A 127 11.00 11.39 15.91
N LYS A 128 10.33 11.07 17.01
CA LYS A 128 10.63 9.89 17.83
C LYS A 128 10.39 8.61 17.03
N ARG A 129 9.23 8.53 16.35
CA ARG A 129 8.85 7.35 15.55
C ARG A 129 9.84 7.12 14.40
N VAL A 130 10.34 8.16 13.74
CA VAL A 130 11.35 8.03 12.68
C VAL A 130 12.63 7.35 13.19
N ARG A 131 13.12 7.72 14.39
CA ARG A 131 14.29 7.06 14.98
C ARG A 131 14.06 5.58 15.25
N GLU A 132 12.90 5.25 15.82
CA GLU A 132 12.50 3.86 16.07
C GLU A 132 12.43 3.05 14.75
N LEU A 133 11.88 3.64 13.69
CA LEU A 133 11.76 3.00 12.39
C LEU A 133 13.12 2.73 11.74
N LEU A 134 14.04 3.71 11.79
CA LEU A 134 15.39 3.53 11.25
C LEU A 134 16.14 2.41 11.98
N ASP A 135 16.01 2.35 13.30
CA ASP A 135 16.59 1.28 14.12
C ASP A 135 15.98 -0.09 13.75
N GLN A 136 14.64 -0.18 13.66
CA GLN A 136 13.93 -1.41 13.29
C GLN A 136 14.38 -2.00 11.94
N VAL A 137 14.75 -1.15 10.97
CA VAL A 137 15.20 -1.60 9.65
C VAL A 137 16.74 -1.66 9.53
N GLY A 138 17.47 -1.50 10.66
CA GLY A 138 18.92 -1.59 10.71
C GLY A 138 19.62 -0.48 9.93
N LEU A 139 19.11 0.75 9.98
CA LEU A 139 19.74 1.93 9.43
C LEU A 139 20.20 2.88 10.54
N PRO A 140 21.38 3.52 10.39
CA PRO A 140 21.90 4.43 11.40
C PRO A 140 21.03 5.70 11.50
N SER A 141 21.01 6.33 12.68
CA SER A 141 20.19 7.53 12.94
C SER A 141 20.51 8.72 12.01
N ASN A 142 21.77 8.85 11.56
CA ASN A 142 22.18 9.87 10.60
C ASN A 142 21.59 9.64 9.17
N ALA A 143 20.97 8.49 8.91
CA ALA A 143 20.23 8.25 7.67
C ALA A 143 19.06 9.23 7.48
N ALA A 144 18.48 9.74 8.57
CA ALA A 144 17.32 10.63 8.55
C ALA A 144 17.52 11.89 7.68
N SER A 145 18.70 12.52 7.74
CA SER A 145 19.02 13.75 7.01
C SER A 145 19.46 13.56 5.55
N ARG A 146 19.67 12.31 5.13
CA ARG A 146 20.19 11.97 3.80
C ARG A 146 19.06 11.83 2.77
N LEU A 147 19.43 11.92 1.48
CA LEU A 147 18.51 11.74 0.35
C LEU A 147 18.51 10.27 -0.13
N PRO A 148 17.41 9.79 -0.72
CA PRO A 148 17.31 8.41 -1.24
C PRO A 148 18.47 8.00 -2.16
N ARG A 149 18.99 8.92 -2.97
CA ARG A 149 20.09 8.65 -3.91
C ARG A 149 21.40 8.22 -3.23
N GLU A 150 21.55 8.48 -1.95
CA GLU A 150 22.75 8.14 -1.16
C GLU A 150 22.70 6.73 -0.58
N PHE A 151 21.65 5.98 -0.87
CA PHE A 151 21.40 4.63 -0.37
C PHE A 151 21.42 3.60 -1.48
N SER A 152 21.89 2.40 -1.18
CA SER A 152 21.79 1.24 -2.08
C SER A 152 20.33 0.81 -2.29
N GLY A 153 20.06 0.00 -3.33
CA GLY A 153 18.71 -0.53 -3.58
C GLY A 153 18.11 -1.26 -2.39
N GLY A 154 18.90 -2.11 -1.71
CA GLY A 154 18.46 -2.82 -0.51
C GLY A 154 18.19 -1.89 0.69
N GLN A 155 18.96 -0.82 0.84
CA GLN A 155 18.68 0.19 1.87
C GLN A 155 17.42 1.00 1.54
N ARG A 156 17.19 1.37 0.27
CA ARG A 156 15.93 2.03 -0.16
C ARG A 156 14.72 1.14 0.09
N GLN A 157 14.86 -0.17 -0.15
CA GLN A 157 13.80 -1.12 0.17
C GLN A 157 13.48 -1.13 1.67
N ARG A 158 14.50 -1.12 2.55
CA ARG A 158 14.29 -1.02 4.01
C ARG A 158 13.60 0.29 4.39
N ILE A 159 13.94 1.42 3.75
CA ILE A 159 13.26 2.70 3.97
C ILE A 159 11.79 2.63 3.53
N ALA A 160 11.48 2.00 2.40
CA ALA A 160 10.10 1.80 1.95
C ALA A 160 9.29 0.94 2.93
N ILE A 161 9.92 -0.09 3.50
CA ILE A 161 9.32 -0.91 4.57
C ILE A 161 9.11 -0.06 5.83
N ALA A 162 10.10 0.72 6.27
CA ALA A 162 9.98 1.62 7.42
C ALA A 162 8.81 2.60 7.24
N ARG A 163 8.64 3.18 6.04
CA ARG A 163 7.51 4.06 5.72
C ARG A 163 6.18 3.35 5.87
N ALA A 164 6.05 2.12 5.38
CA ALA A 164 4.82 1.34 5.55
C ALA A 164 4.53 1.01 7.02
N LEU A 165 5.56 0.80 7.83
CA LEU A 165 5.42 0.53 9.27
C LEU A 165 5.18 1.79 10.13
N ALA A 166 5.22 3.00 9.54
CA ALA A 166 5.15 4.25 10.30
C ALA A 166 3.87 4.35 11.14
N LEU A 167 2.74 3.94 10.60
CA LEU A 167 1.42 4.00 11.24
C LEU A 167 1.06 2.74 12.05
N ARG A 168 1.95 1.74 12.12
CA ARG A 168 1.71 0.46 12.82
C ARG A 168 0.45 -0.26 12.30
N PRO A 169 0.37 -0.49 10.98
CA PRO A 169 -0.79 -1.10 10.35
C PRO A 169 -1.07 -2.50 10.88
#